data_4eee5630e3954dbc9f8a3ed30113ab16
#
_entry.id   4eee5630e3954dbc9f8a3ed30113ab16
#
_cell.length_a   1.000
_cell.length_b   1.000
_cell.length_c   1.000
_cell.angle_alpha   90.00
_cell.angle_beta   90.00
_cell.angle_gamma   90.00
#
_symmetry.space_group_name_H-M   'P 1'
#
loop_
_entity.id
_entity.type
_entity.pdbx_description
1 polymer ?
#
loop_
_entity_poly.entity_id
_entity_poly.type
_entity_poly.pdbx_seq_one_letter_code
_entity_poly.pdbx_strand_id
1 'polypeptide(L)'
;GGDGVVWINVEGLGSERMPRGLGDLFHLHPLALEDVVNVHQRAKVDRFGEQTFITVRMPSGTDHLTTEQVSLFVGRGYVITFLEDPGDCFDSVRSRLRESDGLIRTRGADYLAYALLDAAVDAYFPLLEGFGESLEELEEEIVRTPGARGISRVHDAKHDLRMLRRVVWPLREAMNELSRDTSTLFKEETRLYFRDLYDHTVQSIGLVET
;
A
#
# COMPACT_ATOMS: atom_id res chain seq x y z
N GLY A 1 -13.23 16.11 25.86
CA GLY A 1 -13.25 15.54 24.54
C GLY A 1 -11.92 14.87 24.30
N GLY A 2 -11.90 13.56 24.12
CA GLY A 2 -10.68 12.86 23.76
C GLY A 2 -10.42 13.05 22.28
N ASP A 3 -9.21 13.43 21.93
CA ASP A 3 -8.73 13.50 20.55
C ASP A 3 -8.51 12.07 19.98
N GLY A 4 -9.58 11.28 19.97
CA GLY A 4 -9.53 9.92 19.44
C GLY A 4 -9.43 9.95 17.91
N VAL A 5 -8.62 9.03 17.36
CA VAL A 5 -8.57 8.80 15.90
C VAL A 5 -9.57 7.71 15.52
N VAL A 6 -10.37 7.96 14.49
CA VAL A 6 -11.30 7.00 13.92
C VAL A 6 -10.68 6.38 12.66
N TRP A 7 -10.64 5.06 12.61
CA TRP A 7 -10.32 4.34 11.37
C TRP A 7 -11.59 3.68 10.83
N ILE A 8 -11.94 4.01 9.60
CA ILE A 8 -13.04 3.40 8.85
C ILE A 8 -12.42 2.58 7.72
N ASN A 9 -12.58 1.26 7.76
CA ASN A 9 -12.14 0.35 6.70
C ASN A 9 -13.36 -0.07 5.87
N VAL A 10 -13.35 0.21 4.58
CA VAL A 10 -14.40 -0.15 3.62
C VAL A 10 -13.83 -1.21 2.69
N GLU A 11 -14.38 -2.42 2.76
CA GLU A 11 -13.98 -3.55 1.94
C GLU A 11 -15.02 -3.82 0.86
N GLY A 12 -14.54 -3.91 -0.38
CA GLY A 12 -15.37 -4.14 -1.54
C GLY A 12 -16.05 -2.86 -2.06
N LEU A 13 -15.75 -2.49 -3.30
CA LEU A 13 -16.29 -1.31 -3.98
C LEU A 13 -17.55 -1.61 -4.81
N GLY A 14 -18.22 -2.73 -4.56
CA GLY A 14 -19.38 -3.21 -5.32
C GLY A 14 -20.59 -2.27 -5.34
N SER A 15 -20.57 -1.17 -4.58
CA SER A 15 -21.60 -0.13 -4.58
C SER A 15 -21.00 1.25 -4.38
N GLU A 16 -21.25 2.17 -5.29
CA GLU A 16 -20.86 3.59 -5.17
C GLU A 16 -21.55 4.34 -4.00
N ARG A 17 -22.53 3.73 -3.37
CA ARG A 17 -23.29 4.38 -2.28
C ARG A 17 -22.44 4.63 -1.05
N MET A 18 -21.57 3.68 -0.70
CA MET A 18 -20.73 3.79 0.49
C MET A 18 -19.64 4.89 0.30
N PRO A 19 -18.85 4.90 -0.78
CA PRO A 19 -17.91 6.00 -1.04
C PRO A 19 -18.59 7.37 -1.08
N ARG A 20 -19.75 7.49 -1.73
CA ARG A 20 -20.51 8.76 -1.78
C ARG A 20 -21.01 9.19 -0.40
N GLY A 21 -21.59 8.28 0.40
CA GLY A 21 -22.07 8.60 1.74
C GLY A 21 -20.96 9.06 2.68
N LEU A 22 -19.80 8.42 2.63
CA LEU A 22 -18.60 8.87 3.36
C LEU A 22 -18.07 10.18 2.79
N GLY A 23 -18.13 10.35 1.47
CA GLY A 23 -17.78 11.60 0.79
C GLY A 23 -18.56 12.80 1.32
N ASP A 24 -19.87 12.65 1.45
CA ASP A 24 -20.75 13.70 2.00
C ASP A 24 -20.46 13.95 3.49
N LEU A 25 -20.28 12.88 4.28
CA LEU A 25 -20.06 12.98 5.74
C LEU A 25 -18.72 13.62 6.11
N PHE A 26 -17.65 13.26 5.40
CA PHE A 26 -16.28 13.71 5.67
C PHE A 26 -15.83 14.83 4.72
N HIS A 27 -16.71 15.29 3.83
CA HIS A 27 -16.40 16.31 2.81
C HIS A 27 -15.19 15.93 1.95
N LEU A 28 -15.15 14.64 1.50
CA LEU A 28 -14.07 14.15 0.67
C LEU A 28 -14.15 14.77 -0.74
N HIS A 29 -12.98 15.05 -1.31
CA HIS A 29 -12.92 15.70 -2.61
C HIS A 29 -13.47 14.79 -3.72
N PRO A 30 -14.37 15.28 -4.62
CA PRO A 30 -15.00 14.45 -5.65
C PRO A 30 -14.02 13.74 -6.59
N LEU A 31 -12.92 14.40 -6.98
CA LEU A 31 -11.88 13.78 -7.82
C LEU A 31 -11.19 12.60 -7.11
N ALA A 32 -10.97 12.72 -5.81
CA ALA A 32 -10.39 11.61 -5.03
C ALA A 32 -11.37 10.44 -4.90
N LEU A 33 -12.68 10.72 -4.77
CA LEU A 33 -13.71 9.67 -4.77
C LEU A 33 -13.84 8.98 -6.14
N GLU A 34 -13.64 9.71 -7.23
CA GLU A 34 -13.55 9.13 -8.58
C GLU A 34 -12.37 8.16 -8.68
N ASP A 35 -11.21 8.53 -8.13
CA ASP A 35 -10.02 7.66 -8.11
C ASP A 35 -10.20 6.43 -7.20
N VAL A 36 -10.99 6.51 -6.14
CA VAL A 36 -11.37 5.34 -5.32
C VAL A 36 -12.10 4.30 -6.17
N VAL A 37 -13.05 4.74 -6.99
CA VAL A 37 -13.88 3.85 -7.83
C VAL A 37 -13.11 3.38 -9.07
N ASN A 38 -12.17 4.21 -9.56
CA ASN A 38 -11.31 3.86 -10.69
C ASN A 38 -10.05 3.14 -10.20
N VAL A 39 -10.16 1.85 -9.97
CA VAL A 39 -9.17 0.97 -9.33
C VAL A 39 -7.87 0.71 -10.11
N HIS A 40 -7.58 1.47 -11.16
CA HIS A 40 -6.38 1.33 -11.98
C HIS A 40 -5.34 2.43 -11.72
N GLN A 41 -5.46 3.11 -10.57
CA GLN A 41 -4.54 4.18 -10.20
C GLN A 41 -3.15 3.61 -9.85
N ARG A 42 -2.13 4.41 -10.14
CA ARG A 42 -0.78 4.21 -9.61
C ARG A 42 -0.71 4.76 -8.19
N ALA A 43 0.29 4.31 -7.43
CA ALA A 43 0.56 4.93 -6.14
C ALA A 43 0.82 6.43 -6.32
N LYS A 44 0.13 7.24 -5.51
CA LYS A 44 0.22 8.71 -5.54
C LYS A 44 -0.27 9.33 -4.24
N VAL A 45 0.07 10.59 -4.05
CA VAL A 45 -0.35 11.43 -2.92
C VAL A 45 -0.96 12.71 -3.48
N ASP A 46 -2.21 12.99 -3.17
CA ASP A 46 -2.90 14.20 -3.57
C ASP A 46 -3.39 14.96 -2.32
N ARG A 47 -3.27 16.28 -2.32
CA ARG A 47 -3.70 17.14 -1.19
C ARG A 47 -4.92 17.94 -1.56
N PHE A 48 -5.95 17.85 -0.70
CA PHE A 48 -7.21 18.56 -0.84
C PHE A 48 -7.50 19.37 0.44
N GLY A 49 -6.96 20.57 0.52
CA GLY A 49 -7.09 21.42 1.71
C GLY A 49 -6.42 20.79 2.93
N GLU A 50 -7.22 20.42 3.94
CA GLU A 50 -6.73 19.79 5.18
C GLU A 50 -6.76 18.25 5.12
N GLN A 51 -7.03 17.68 3.96
CA GLN A 51 -7.07 16.24 3.74
C GLN A 51 -5.97 15.81 2.78
N THR A 52 -5.40 14.64 3.01
CA THR A 52 -4.49 13.98 2.07
C THR A 52 -5.13 12.69 1.59
N PHE A 53 -5.19 12.53 0.28
CA PHE A 53 -5.59 11.31 -0.40
C PHE A 53 -4.34 10.56 -0.86
N ILE A 54 -4.27 9.30 -0.51
CA ILE A 54 -3.13 8.44 -0.83
C ILE A 54 -3.67 7.19 -1.51
N THR A 55 -3.15 6.88 -2.66
CA THR A 55 -3.42 5.60 -3.33
C THR A 55 -2.13 4.78 -3.34
N VAL A 56 -2.25 3.51 -2.96
CA VAL A 56 -1.18 2.52 -3.09
C VAL A 56 -1.77 1.24 -3.67
N ARG A 57 -0.92 0.33 -4.07
CA ARG A 57 -1.33 -1.03 -4.39
C ARG A 57 -0.77 -1.96 -3.33
N MET A 58 -1.53 -2.96 -2.93
CA MET A 58 -1.05 -4.05 -2.07
C MET A 58 -1.08 -5.37 -2.85
N PRO A 59 -0.20 -6.32 -2.55
CA PRO A 59 -0.26 -7.64 -3.15
C PRO A 59 -1.57 -8.33 -2.78
N SER A 60 -2.17 -9.00 -3.75
CA SER A 60 -3.34 -9.86 -3.58
C SER A 60 -3.09 -11.21 -4.27
N GLY A 61 -3.55 -12.30 -3.66
CA GLY A 61 -3.34 -13.65 -4.18
C GLY A 61 -2.00 -14.28 -3.79
N THR A 62 -1.92 -15.61 -3.93
CA THR A 62 -0.77 -16.42 -3.52
C THR A 62 0.00 -17.02 -4.68
N ASP A 63 -0.64 -17.22 -5.84
CA ASP A 63 -0.08 -18.03 -6.95
C ASP A 63 0.48 -17.19 -8.10
N HIS A 64 0.02 -15.96 -8.25
CA HIS A 64 0.48 -15.01 -9.26
C HIS A 64 0.56 -13.62 -8.66
N LEU A 65 1.46 -12.80 -9.20
CA LEU A 65 1.57 -11.39 -8.82
C LEU A 65 0.32 -10.63 -9.27
N THR A 66 -0.67 -10.58 -8.40
CA THR A 66 -1.82 -9.69 -8.51
C THR A 66 -1.74 -8.62 -7.45
N THR A 67 -2.26 -7.47 -7.75
CA THR A 67 -2.29 -6.35 -6.80
C THR A 67 -3.64 -5.67 -6.86
N GLU A 68 -4.15 -5.24 -5.72
CA GLU A 68 -5.35 -4.43 -5.62
C GLU A 68 -5.04 -3.02 -5.12
N GLN A 69 -5.94 -2.09 -5.43
CA GLN A 69 -5.82 -0.72 -4.99
C GLN A 69 -6.30 -0.56 -3.56
N VAL A 70 -5.48 0.13 -2.77
CA VAL A 70 -5.87 0.66 -1.46
C VAL A 70 -5.85 2.17 -1.54
N SER A 71 -6.98 2.79 -1.24
CA SER A 71 -7.12 4.24 -1.21
C SER A 71 -7.33 4.71 0.23
N LEU A 72 -6.54 5.68 0.68
CA LEU A 72 -6.62 6.24 2.02
C LEU A 72 -6.98 7.72 1.95
N PHE A 73 -7.95 8.12 2.77
CA PHE A 73 -8.15 9.53 3.12
C PHE A 73 -7.66 9.76 4.53
N VAL A 74 -6.74 10.70 4.69
CA VAL A 74 -6.19 11.11 5.99
C VAL A 74 -6.67 12.52 6.28
N GLY A 75 -7.33 12.70 7.41
CA GLY A 75 -7.80 13.99 7.89
C GLY A 75 -7.52 14.17 9.37
N ARG A 76 -7.91 15.32 9.92
CA ARG A 76 -7.74 15.57 11.35
C ARG A 76 -8.63 14.62 12.16
N GLY A 77 -8.00 13.63 12.83
CA GLY A 77 -8.68 12.69 13.70
C GLY A 77 -9.36 11.51 12.99
N TYR A 78 -9.11 11.29 11.71
CA TYR A 78 -9.62 10.12 11.02
C TYR A 78 -8.70 9.61 9.90
N VAL A 79 -8.81 8.32 9.63
CA VAL A 79 -8.32 7.67 8.42
C VAL A 79 -9.45 6.82 7.85
N ILE A 80 -9.69 6.94 6.54
CA ILE A 80 -10.66 6.09 5.83
C ILE A 80 -9.88 5.31 4.79
N THR A 81 -10.01 3.98 4.80
CA THR A 81 -9.44 3.09 3.79
C THR A 81 -10.53 2.49 2.93
N PHE A 82 -10.30 2.43 1.62
CA PHE A 82 -11.14 1.75 0.65
C PHE A 82 -10.31 0.68 -0.05
N LEU A 83 -10.83 -0.54 -0.10
CA LEU A 83 -10.24 -1.69 -0.76
C LEU A 83 -11.15 -2.19 -1.88
N GLU A 84 -10.56 -2.70 -2.96
CA GLU A 84 -11.32 -3.25 -4.11
C GLU A 84 -12.16 -4.44 -3.67
N ASP A 85 -11.53 -5.40 -3.00
CA ASP A 85 -12.10 -6.67 -2.58
C ASP A 85 -12.01 -6.86 -1.05
N PRO A 86 -12.80 -7.79 -0.48
CA PRO A 86 -12.64 -8.19 0.91
C PRO A 86 -11.30 -8.90 1.17
N GLY A 87 -10.67 -8.54 2.28
CA GLY A 87 -9.37 -9.06 2.69
C GLY A 87 -8.27 -8.02 2.51
N ASP A 88 -7.41 -7.90 3.50
CA ASP A 88 -6.34 -6.92 3.51
C ASP A 88 -5.11 -7.41 4.30
N CYS A 89 -4.03 -6.62 4.28
CA CYS A 89 -2.81 -6.87 5.02
C CYS A 89 -2.75 -6.16 6.40
N PHE A 90 -3.88 -5.66 6.92
CA PHE A 90 -3.91 -4.76 8.09
C PHE A 90 -4.12 -5.47 9.43
N ASP A 91 -4.04 -6.78 9.50
CA ASP A 91 -4.23 -7.52 10.77
C ASP A 91 -3.18 -7.16 11.82
N SER A 92 -1.94 -6.89 11.42
CA SER A 92 -0.90 -6.40 12.30
C SER A 92 -1.26 -5.04 12.92
N VAL A 93 -1.85 -4.14 12.13
CA VAL A 93 -2.32 -2.83 12.58
C VAL A 93 -3.50 -2.99 13.54
N ARG A 94 -4.46 -3.88 13.21
CA ARG A 94 -5.60 -4.18 14.09
C ARG A 94 -5.15 -4.74 15.44
N SER A 95 -4.16 -5.63 15.44
CA SER A 95 -3.59 -6.20 16.67
C SER A 95 -2.95 -5.12 17.53
N ARG A 96 -2.11 -4.26 16.93
CA ARG A 96 -1.47 -3.12 17.63
C ARG A 96 -2.51 -2.13 18.18
N LEU A 97 -3.64 -1.93 17.51
CA LEU A 97 -4.73 -1.09 18.03
C LEU A 97 -5.48 -1.72 19.21
N ARG A 98 -5.58 -3.06 19.25
CA ARG A 98 -6.23 -3.79 20.37
C ARG A 98 -5.33 -3.91 21.59
N GLU A 99 -4.04 -4.08 21.37
CA GLU A 99 -3.04 -4.10 22.43
C GLU A 99 -2.97 -2.70 23.06
N SER A 100 -3.04 -2.66 24.38
CA SER A 100 -3.18 -1.39 25.11
C SER A 100 -1.95 -0.50 25.05
N ASP A 101 -0.81 -1.01 24.62
CA ASP A 101 0.48 -0.34 24.61
C ASP A 101 0.97 -0.10 23.19
N GLY A 102 1.40 1.12 22.89
CA GLY A 102 2.05 1.44 21.64
C GLY A 102 1.75 2.84 21.10
N LEU A 103 2.63 3.31 20.22
CA LEU A 103 2.56 4.63 19.63
C LEU A 103 1.27 4.83 18.81
N ILE A 104 0.73 3.78 18.22
CA ILE A 104 -0.46 3.85 17.37
C ILE A 104 -1.70 4.35 18.12
N ARG A 105 -1.77 4.14 19.44
CA ARG A 105 -2.89 4.61 20.27
C ARG A 105 -2.69 6.02 20.85
N THR A 106 -1.47 6.49 20.88
CA THR A 106 -1.09 7.77 21.48
C THR A 106 -0.81 8.86 20.45
N ARG A 107 -0.62 8.45 19.20
CA ARG A 107 -0.35 9.33 18.06
C ARG A 107 -1.63 9.65 17.28
N GLY A 108 -1.52 10.57 16.33
CA GLY A 108 -2.63 11.05 15.50
C GLY A 108 -2.94 10.16 14.29
N ALA A 109 -3.86 10.66 13.46
CA ALA A 109 -4.25 10.02 12.21
C ALA A 109 -3.09 9.83 11.23
N ASP A 110 -2.11 10.73 11.29
CA ASP A 110 -0.87 10.67 10.51
C ASP A 110 -0.05 9.40 10.82
N TYR A 111 0.08 9.04 12.10
CA TYR A 111 0.79 7.81 12.50
C TYR A 111 -0.01 6.54 12.13
N LEU A 112 -1.34 6.59 12.24
CA LEU A 112 -2.19 5.48 11.78
C LEU A 112 -2.05 5.28 10.27
N ALA A 113 -2.04 6.37 9.49
CA ALA A 113 -1.81 6.29 8.04
C ALA A 113 -0.43 5.69 7.72
N TYR A 114 0.62 6.10 8.44
CA TYR A 114 1.94 5.46 8.35
C TYR A 114 1.85 3.95 8.59
N ALA A 115 1.23 3.53 9.70
CA ALA A 115 1.16 2.12 10.06
C ALA A 115 0.41 1.26 9.02
N LEU A 116 -0.62 1.82 8.36
CA LEU A 116 -1.35 1.15 7.29
C LEU A 116 -0.49 1.04 6.01
N LEU A 117 0.23 2.09 5.66
CA LEU A 117 1.13 2.09 4.49
C LEU A 117 2.34 1.18 4.72
N ASP A 118 2.87 1.14 5.94
CA ASP A 118 3.92 0.23 6.39
C ASP A 118 3.48 -1.24 6.18
N ALA A 119 2.30 -1.61 6.67
CA ALA A 119 1.75 -2.95 6.46
C ALA A 119 1.56 -3.28 4.97
N ALA A 120 1.16 -2.30 4.14
CA ALA A 120 1.01 -2.51 2.70
C ALA A 120 2.35 -2.70 1.98
N VAL A 121 3.41 -2.03 2.43
CA VAL A 121 4.79 -2.22 1.93
C VAL A 121 5.36 -3.56 2.40
N ASP A 122 5.18 -3.88 3.68
CA ASP A 122 5.66 -5.14 4.27
C ASP A 122 5.06 -6.38 3.58
N ALA A 123 3.83 -6.27 3.09
CA ALA A 123 3.17 -7.34 2.35
C ALA A 123 3.89 -7.76 1.05
N TYR A 124 4.80 -6.91 0.52
CA TYR A 124 5.61 -7.26 -0.64
C TYR A 124 6.79 -8.19 -0.33
N PHE A 125 7.34 -8.15 0.89
CA PHE A 125 8.56 -8.91 1.21
C PHE A 125 8.40 -10.42 1.02
N PRO A 126 7.38 -11.09 1.57
CA PRO A 126 7.20 -12.53 1.37
C PRO A 126 7.02 -12.91 -0.12
N LEU A 127 6.39 -12.02 -0.89
CA LEU A 127 6.16 -12.22 -2.31
C LEU A 127 7.49 -12.10 -3.10
N LEU A 128 8.33 -11.14 -2.73
CA LEU A 128 9.65 -10.95 -3.34
C LEU A 128 10.60 -12.10 -3.00
N GLU A 129 10.57 -12.60 -1.76
CA GLU A 129 11.33 -13.78 -1.34
C GLU A 129 10.92 -15.02 -2.14
N GLY A 130 9.62 -15.34 -2.20
CA GLY A 130 9.12 -16.46 -2.97
C GLY A 130 9.39 -16.34 -4.48
N PHE A 131 9.42 -15.10 -4.99
CA PHE A 131 9.80 -14.86 -6.37
C PHE A 131 11.30 -15.16 -6.60
N GLY A 132 12.18 -14.76 -5.68
CA GLY A 132 13.61 -15.08 -5.72
C GLY A 132 13.86 -16.60 -5.73
N GLU A 133 13.21 -17.34 -4.82
CA GLU A 133 13.28 -18.81 -4.77
C GLU A 133 12.82 -19.44 -6.09
N SER A 134 11.72 -18.93 -6.69
CA SER A 134 11.23 -19.43 -7.97
C SER A 134 12.19 -19.18 -9.14
N LEU A 135 12.98 -18.10 -9.09
CA LEU A 135 14.01 -17.82 -10.10
C LEU A 135 15.20 -18.76 -9.95
N GLU A 136 15.64 -19.05 -8.72
CA GLU A 136 16.73 -20.01 -8.47
C GLU A 136 16.34 -21.42 -8.95
N GLU A 137 15.12 -21.88 -8.65
CA GLU A 137 14.59 -23.14 -9.17
C GLU A 137 14.55 -23.17 -10.71
N LEU A 138 14.16 -22.06 -11.33
CA LEU A 138 14.11 -21.94 -12.77
C LEU A 138 15.49 -22.02 -13.41
N GLU A 139 16.50 -21.38 -12.82
CA GLU A 139 17.90 -21.50 -13.28
C GLU A 139 18.39 -22.96 -13.24
N GLU A 140 18.14 -23.66 -12.13
CA GLU A 140 18.50 -25.06 -12.01
C GLU A 140 17.79 -25.96 -13.04
N GLU A 141 16.48 -25.70 -13.27
CA GLU A 141 15.69 -26.46 -14.27
C GLU A 141 16.27 -26.28 -15.68
N ILE A 142 16.61 -25.05 -16.05
CA ILE A 142 17.15 -24.73 -17.39
C ILE A 142 18.50 -25.42 -17.60
N VAL A 143 19.37 -25.42 -16.58
CA VAL A 143 20.68 -26.06 -16.64
C VAL A 143 20.53 -27.58 -16.76
N ARG A 144 19.58 -28.19 -16.03
CA ARG A 144 19.39 -29.64 -15.99
C ARG A 144 18.64 -30.16 -17.20
N THR A 145 17.65 -29.44 -17.69
CA THR A 145 16.77 -29.87 -18.78
C THR A 145 16.45 -28.71 -19.73
N PRO A 146 17.37 -28.37 -20.64
CA PRO A 146 17.13 -27.31 -21.62
C PRO A 146 15.90 -27.66 -22.50
N GLY A 147 14.93 -26.76 -22.59
CA GLY A 147 13.73 -27.00 -23.42
C GLY A 147 12.75 -25.85 -23.44
N ALA A 148 11.70 -26.01 -24.27
CA ALA A 148 10.67 -24.98 -24.49
C ALA A 148 9.92 -24.57 -23.21
N ARG A 149 9.79 -25.47 -22.23
CA ARG A 149 9.13 -25.22 -20.95
C ARG A 149 9.92 -24.19 -20.11
N GLY A 150 11.24 -24.31 -20.03
CA GLY A 150 12.10 -23.35 -19.35
C GLY A 150 11.98 -21.95 -19.98
N ILE A 151 11.92 -21.86 -21.31
CA ILE A 151 11.76 -20.59 -22.03
C ILE A 151 10.43 -19.92 -21.65
N SER A 152 9.34 -20.68 -21.59
CA SER A 152 8.03 -20.14 -21.16
C SER A 152 8.10 -19.58 -19.75
N ARG A 153 8.67 -20.31 -18.79
CA ARG A 153 8.80 -19.87 -17.40
C ARG A 153 9.66 -18.59 -17.27
N VAL A 154 10.73 -18.47 -18.07
CA VAL A 154 11.52 -17.23 -18.16
C VAL A 154 10.67 -16.06 -18.63
N HIS A 155 9.79 -16.31 -19.60
CA HIS A 155 8.89 -15.26 -20.10
C HIS A 155 7.90 -14.80 -19.03
N ASP A 156 7.33 -15.74 -18.28
CA ASP A 156 6.41 -15.48 -17.18
C ASP A 156 7.10 -14.68 -16.06
N ALA A 157 8.29 -15.13 -15.64
CA ALA A 157 9.11 -14.42 -14.65
C ALA A 157 9.45 -12.98 -15.07
N LYS A 158 9.79 -12.76 -16.35
CA LYS A 158 9.99 -11.40 -16.89
C LYS A 158 8.72 -10.56 -16.88
N HIS A 159 7.58 -11.16 -17.08
CA HIS A 159 6.29 -10.48 -16.97
C HIS A 159 6.05 -10.00 -15.55
N ASP A 160 6.22 -10.88 -14.57
CA ASP A 160 6.02 -10.60 -13.16
C ASP A 160 6.98 -9.53 -12.63
N LEU A 161 8.27 -9.57 -13.03
CA LEU A 161 9.22 -8.50 -12.74
C LEU A 161 8.78 -7.14 -13.26
N ARG A 162 8.24 -7.08 -14.48
CA ARG A 162 7.73 -5.82 -15.04
C ARG A 162 6.52 -5.31 -14.27
N MET A 163 5.66 -6.21 -13.80
CA MET A 163 4.51 -5.86 -12.97
C MET A 163 4.96 -5.33 -11.62
N LEU A 164 5.89 -6.00 -10.95
CA LEU A 164 6.50 -5.53 -9.71
C LEU A 164 7.08 -4.12 -9.85
N ARG A 165 7.90 -3.89 -10.88
CA ARG A 165 8.47 -2.56 -11.15
C ARG A 165 7.39 -1.49 -11.31
N ARG A 166 6.31 -1.79 -12.03
CA ARG A 166 5.21 -0.85 -12.25
C ARG A 166 4.51 -0.42 -10.96
N VAL A 167 4.55 -1.27 -9.94
CA VAL A 167 3.88 -1.03 -8.66
C VAL A 167 4.84 -0.39 -7.66
N VAL A 168 6.04 -0.96 -7.49
CA VAL A 168 6.97 -0.54 -6.43
C VAL A 168 7.60 0.83 -6.70
N TRP A 169 7.84 1.18 -7.96
CA TRP A 169 8.41 2.49 -8.30
C TRP A 169 7.50 3.68 -7.93
N PRO A 170 6.21 3.70 -8.34
CA PRO A 170 5.32 4.76 -7.89
C PRO A 170 5.11 4.75 -6.38
N LEU A 171 5.12 3.58 -5.73
CA LEU A 171 5.02 3.46 -4.27
C LEU A 171 6.18 4.17 -3.58
N ARG A 172 7.42 3.96 -4.06
CA ARG A 172 8.59 4.68 -3.57
C ARG A 172 8.44 6.20 -3.68
N GLU A 173 7.96 6.71 -4.83
CA GLU A 173 7.75 8.14 -5.01
C GLU A 173 6.69 8.69 -4.05
N ALA A 174 5.60 7.95 -3.83
CA ALA A 174 4.57 8.32 -2.86
C ALA A 174 5.12 8.38 -1.42
N MET A 175 5.94 7.41 -1.00
CA MET A 175 6.58 7.42 0.32
C MET A 175 7.59 8.56 0.46
N ASN A 176 8.37 8.85 -0.60
CA ASN A 176 9.27 10.00 -0.62
C ASN A 176 8.51 11.32 -0.48
N GLU A 177 7.36 11.46 -1.13
CA GLU A 177 6.51 12.65 -1.02
C GLU A 177 5.97 12.83 0.40
N LEU A 178 5.49 11.77 1.04
CA LEU A 178 5.01 11.80 2.44
C LEU A 178 6.13 12.11 3.43
N SER A 179 7.35 11.60 3.22
CA SER A 179 8.51 11.90 4.07
C SER A 179 8.91 13.38 4.05
N ARG A 180 8.57 14.09 2.99
CA ARG A 180 8.86 15.52 2.78
C ARG A 180 7.64 16.42 2.94
N ASP A 181 6.51 15.85 3.37
CA ASP A 181 5.28 16.60 3.52
C ASP A 181 5.45 17.75 4.53
N THR A 182 5.08 18.97 4.14
CA THR A 182 5.17 20.18 4.97
C THR A 182 3.82 20.63 5.51
N SER A 183 2.76 19.87 5.24
CA SER A 183 1.43 20.18 5.75
C SER A 183 1.36 20.02 7.28
N THR A 184 0.38 20.65 7.88
CA THR A 184 0.13 20.51 9.33
C THR A 184 -0.49 19.16 9.70
N LEU A 185 -0.91 18.36 8.72
CA LEU A 185 -1.53 17.06 8.94
C LEU A 185 -0.51 16.02 9.40
N PHE A 186 0.68 16.00 8.78
CA PHE A 186 1.76 15.08 9.11
C PHE A 186 2.79 15.74 10.03
N LYS A 187 2.84 15.28 11.27
CA LYS A 187 3.79 15.79 12.27
C LYS A 187 5.23 15.43 11.89
N GLU A 188 6.18 16.26 12.31
CA GLU A 188 7.60 16.04 12.05
C GLU A 188 8.09 14.67 12.52
N GLU A 189 7.60 14.24 13.69
CA GLU A 189 7.91 12.92 14.24
C GLU A 189 7.40 11.77 13.33
N THR A 190 6.23 11.91 12.72
CA THR A 190 5.66 10.90 11.82
C THR A 190 6.39 10.89 10.47
N ARG A 191 6.90 12.04 10.01
CA ARG A 191 7.73 12.10 8.79
C ARG A 191 9.03 11.30 8.88
N LEU A 192 9.57 11.11 10.08
CA LEU A 192 10.74 10.24 10.29
C LEU A 192 10.39 8.78 9.97
N TYR A 193 9.21 8.32 10.36
CA TYR A 193 8.72 6.98 10.02
C TYR A 193 8.45 6.81 8.52
N PHE A 194 7.93 7.84 7.85
CA PHE A 194 7.79 7.80 6.39
C PHE A 194 9.14 7.78 5.66
N ARG A 195 10.19 8.35 6.25
CA ARG A 195 11.55 8.23 5.70
C ARG A 195 12.06 6.81 5.80
N ASP A 196 11.87 6.17 6.94
CA ASP A 196 12.20 4.75 7.14
C ASP A 196 11.41 3.86 6.16
N LEU A 197 10.12 4.11 6.00
CA LEU A 197 9.27 3.41 5.05
C LEU A 197 9.72 3.61 3.58
N TYR A 198 10.20 4.81 3.24
CA TYR A 198 10.82 5.06 1.94
C TYR A 198 12.07 4.18 1.75
N ASP A 199 12.94 4.08 2.77
CA ASP A 199 14.15 3.26 2.71
C ASP A 199 13.80 1.77 2.56
N HIS A 200 12.76 1.27 3.24
CA HIS A 200 12.23 -0.09 3.06
C HIS A 200 11.72 -0.31 1.62
N THR A 201 11.02 0.66 1.06
CA THR A 201 10.54 0.57 -0.33
C THR A 201 11.70 0.55 -1.33
N VAL A 202 12.78 1.31 -1.07
CA VAL A 202 14.01 1.28 -1.88
C VAL A 202 14.70 -0.08 -1.79
N GLN A 203 14.74 -0.69 -0.60
CA GLN A 203 15.29 -2.04 -0.42
C GLN A 203 14.51 -3.07 -1.23
N SER A 204 13.17 -3.01 -1.23
CA SER A 204 12.31 -3.88 -2.03
C SER A 204 12.59 -3.74 -3.53
N ILE A 205 12.87 -2.52 -4.02
CA ILE A 205 13.28 -2.29 -5.42
C ILE A 205 14.63 -2.99 -5.71
N GLY A 206 15.59 -2.91 -4.78
CA GLY A 206 16.88 -3.58 -4.93
C GLY A 206 16.75 -5.08 -5.14
N LEU A 207 15.79 -5.73 -4.47
CA LEU A 207 15.51 -7.16 -4.66
C LEU A 207 14.88 -7.47 -6.04
N VAL A 208 14.19 -6.51 -6.65
CA VAL A 208 13.58 -6.66 -7.98
C VAL A 208 14.60 -6.41 -9.12
N GLU A 209 15.69 -5.69 -8.86
CA GLU A 209 16.70 -5.31 -9.85
C GLU A 209 17.91 -6.26 -9.93
N THR A 210 18.08 -7.13 -8.94
CA THR A 210 19.13 -8.17 -8.90
C THR A 210 18.70 -9.42 -9.61
#